data_ddd2413556fb89b9e4a2413d7953458d
#
_entry.id   ddd2413556fb89b9e4a2413d7953458d
#
_cell.length_a   1.000
_cell.length_b   1.000
_cell.length_c   1.000
_cell.angle_alpha   90.00
_cell.angle_beta   90.00
_cell.angle_gamma   90.00
#
_symmetry.space_group_name_H-M   'P 1'
#
loop_
_entity.id
_entity.type
_entity.pdbx_description
1 polymer ?
#
loop_
_entity_poly.entity_id
_entity_poly.type
_entity_poly.pdbx_seq_one_letter_code
_entity_poly.pdbx_strand_id
1 'polypeptide(L)'
;MELSRLQNEYKIVLLSCTDNHKKILKNIQQVYPENKCEIVNTKLPFRFRHLNYKKKMYPSPHDTIPKSKALLKGADFVIATSHSIPELFRKFRITKPKIIFQYHGCGDRKYGFDTAFRKFDFMLLPGEYHLRRLLEENIIEREKTEIVGWPRLDYRVNIQDLKKQLFPNSNPIVLYSPHWKEELSSFKKWGEDIVKYFFNHMNLNLIFAPHIQIKHWKNKYNYNIDFSAYNCDNVHIDFDSLKSVDSSYLQIADLYLGDVSSMVYEWVAIKPRPCVFLNAHSVQWRNNVDYRFWDFGPVVENFPELAEKLNASFKDKTFMYVQKERITEYMDITDVPSSYRAALAINNFINKSK
;
A
#
# COMPACT_ATOMS: atom_id res chain seq x y z
N MET A 1 1.97 14.17 -10.26
CA MET A 1 1.01 14.93 -11.06
C MET A 1 0.72 16.31 -10.47
N GLU A 2 0.38 16.46 -9.18
CA GLU A 2 0.20 17.79 -8.56
C GLU A 2 1.43 18.70 -8.74
N LEU A 3 2.64 18.17 -8.58
CA LEU A 3 3.86 18.96 -8.80
C LEU A 3 3.93 19.54 -10.22
N SER A 4 3.45 18.83 -11.25
CA SER A 4 3.43 19.34 -12.63
C SER A 4 2.37 20.42 -12.86
N ARG A 5 1.39 20.55 -11.97
CA ARG A 5 0.39 21.64 -11.98
C ARG A 5 0.93 22.87 -11.29
N LEU A 6 1.74 22.71 -10.24
CA LEU A 6 2.32 23.81 -9.48
C LEU A 6 3.43 24.56 -10.24
N GLN A 7 4.22 23.83 -11.05
CA GLN A 7 5.39 24.39 -11.71
C GLN A 7 5.48 23.93 -13.17
N ASN A 8 5.46 24.88 -14.08
CA ASN A 8 5.62 24.64 -15.53
C ASN A 8 7.07 24.39 -15.95
N GLU A 9 8.05 24.72 -15.10
CA GLU A 9 9.48 24.65 -15.41
C GLU A 9 10.07 23.25 -15.21
N TYR A 10 9.38 22.36 -14.49
CA TYR A 10 9.90 21.03 -14.22
C TYR A 10 9.55 20.05 -15.34
N LYS A 11 10.57 19.40 -15.87
CA LYS A 11 10.36 18.18 -16.65
C LYS A 11 10.18 17.01 -15.69
N ILE A 12 8.92 16.55 -15.52
CA ILE A 12 8.58 15.43 -14.63
C ILE A 12 8.44 14.14 -15.43
N VAL A 13 9.26 13.16 -15.07
CA VAL A 13 9.25 11.83 -15.68
C VAL A 13 8.71 10.80 -14.70
N LEU A 14 7.66 10.09 -15.09
CA LEU A 14 7.11 8.94 -14.38
C LEU A 14 7.76 7.68 -14.94
N LEU A 15 8.66 7.08 -14.15
CA LEU A 15 9.41 5.91 -14.57
C LEU A 15 8.57 4.64 -14.44
N SER A 16 8.30 3.99 -15.56
CA SER A 16 7.64 2.70 -15.63
C SER A 16 8.61 1.62 -16.06
N CYS A 17 8.51 0.45 -15.44
CA CYS A 17 9.39 -0.68 -15.71
C CYS A 17 8.64 -1.89 -16.28
N THR A 18 7.30 -1.85 -16.29
CA THR A 18 6.44 -2.89 -16.83
C THR A 18 5.27 -2.27 -17.58
N ASP A 19 4.63 -3.07 -18.46
CA ASP A 19 3.41 -2.64 -19.13
C ASP A 19 2.27 -2.38 -18.12
N ASN A 20 2.21 -3.16 -17.04
CA ASN A 20 1.24 -2.93 -15.97
C ASN A 20 1.49 -1.60 -15.25
N HIS A 21 2.74 -1.30 -14.87
CA HIS A 21 3.07 0.02 -14.31
C HIS A 21 2.71 1.15 -15.26
N LYS A 22 3.03 1.00 -16.55
CA LYS A 22 2.66 1.98 -17.57
C LYS A 22 1.15 2.18 -17.64
N LYS A 23 0.37 1.09 -17.57
CA LYS A 23 -1.10 1.13 -17.56
C LYS A 23 -1.63 1.86 -16.33
N ILE A 24 -1.10 1.56 -15.14
CA ILE A 24 -1.45 2.26 -13.89
C ILE A 24 -1.19 3.76 -14.02
N LEU A 25 0.02 4.13 -14.42
CA LEU A 25 0.41 5.53 -14.57
C LEU A 25 -0.48 6.27 -15.59
N LYS A 26 -0.83 5.62 -16.70
CA LYS A 26 -1.76 6.18 -17.68
C LYS A 26 -3.17 6.37 -17.10
N ASN A 27 -3.69 5.40 -16.35
CA ASN A 27 -5.00 5.53 -15.72
C ASN A 27 -5.01 6.70 -14.74
N ILE A 28 -3.96 6.86 -13.93
CA ILE A 28 -3.83 8.00 -13.03
C ILE A 28 -3.72 9.31 -13.82
N GLN A 29 -3.00 9.34 -14.95
CA GLN A 29 -2.94 10.53 -15.81
C GLN A 29 -4.32 10.95 -16.35
N GLN A 30 -5.18 9.99 -16.66
CA GLN A 30 -6.55 10.27 -17.13
C GLN A 30 -7.41 10.96 -16.05
N VAL A 31 -7.19 10.64 -14.78
CA VAL A 31 -7.86 11.31 -13.65
C VAL A 31 -7.35 12.75 -13.46
N TYR A 32 -6.13 13.03 -13.93
CA TYR A 32 -5.50 14.36 -13.85
C TYR A 32 -5.10 14.86 -15.23
N PRO A 33 -6.04 15.23 -16.10
CA PRO A 33 -5.78 15.52 -17.53
C PRO A 33 -4.83 16.71 -17.74
N GLU A 34 -4.77 17.65 -16.81
CA GLU A 34 -3.90 18.84 -16.86
C GLU A 34 -2.43 18.56 -16.51
N ASN A 35 -2.11 17.30 -16.15
CA ASN A 35 -0.73 16.98 -15.80
C ASN A 35 0.19 16.98 -17.03
N LYS A 36 1.43 17.45 -16.83
CA LYS A 36 2.49 17.53 -17.86
C LYS A 36 3.58 16.47 -17.67
N CYS A 37 3.24 15.34 -17.03
CA CYS A 37 4.21 14.28 -16.76
C CYS A 37 4.44 13.39 -18.00
N GLU A 38 5.70 13.12 -18.31
CA GLU A 38 6.09 12.16 -19.34
C GLU A 38 6.21 10.74 -18.73
N ILE A 39 5.56 9.73 -19.33
CA ILE A 39 5.74 8.34 -18.93
C ILE A 39 6.85 7.70 -19.77
N VAL A 40 7.97 7.37 -19.12
CA VAL A 40 9.07 6.64 -19.74
C VAL A 40 9.04 5.17 -19.30
N ASN A 41 8.94 4.26 -20.25
CA ASN A 41 8.97 2.81 -20.01
C ASN A 41 10.37 2.28 -20.26
N THR A 42 11.11 1.94 -19.19
CA THR A 42 12.40 1.29 -19.31
C THR A 42 12.22 -0.21 -19.47
N LYS A 43 12.41 -0.70 -20.70
CA LYS A 43 12.34 -2.13 -21.02
C LYS A 43 13.38 -2.91 -20.21
N LEU A 44 12.98 -3.99 -19.58
CA LEU A 44 13.90 -4.90 -18.88
C LEU A 44 14.85 -5.62 -19.84
N PRO A 45 16.01 -6.11 -19.34
CA PRO A 45 16.94 -6.91 -20.12
C PRO A 45 16.26 -8.08 -20.82
N PHE A 46 16.71 -8.42 -22.02
CA PHE A 46 16.17 -9.53 -22.83
C PHE A 46 16.09 -10.85 -22.06
N ARG A 47 17.16 -11.16 -21.25
CA ARG A 47 17.21 -12.34 -20.36
C ARG A 47 16.05 -12.42 -19.35
N PHE A 48 15.47 -11.27 -18.94
CA PHE A 48 14.34 -11.23 -18.02
C PHE A 48 12.99 -11.25 -18.76
N ARG A 49 12.97 -11.00 -20.08
CA ARG A 49 11.74 -11.09 -20.88
C ARG A 49 11.28 -12.54 -21.07
N HIS A 50 12.21 -13.50 -21.13
CA HIS A 50 11.91 -14.92 -21.34
C HIS A 50 11.78 -15.71 -20.03
N LEU A 51 12.48 -15.32 -18.97
CA LEU A 51 12.61 -16.12 -17.74
C LEU A 51 11.62 -15.76 -16.62
N ASN A 52 10.41 -15.36 -16.83
CA ASN A 52 9.40 -15.10 -15.79
C ASN A 52 8.91 -13.65 -15.66
N TYR A 53 9.14 -12.83 -16.63
CA TYR A 53 8.72 -11.43 -16.54
C TYR A 53 7.21 -11.24 -16.49
N LYS A 54 6.45 -12.10 -17.18
CA LYS A 54 4.98 -12.16 -17.05
C LYS A 54 4.53 -12.49 -15.62
N LYS A 55 5.43 -12.99 -14.75
CA LYS A 55 5.13 -13.41 -13.37
C LYS A 55 5.47 -12.35 -12.31
N LYS A 56 6.32 -11.34 -12.60
CA LYS A 56 6.62 -10.25 -11.67
C LYS A 56 5.82 -9.01 -12.08
N MET A 57 4.71 -8.77 -11.41
CA MET A 57 3.89 -7.58 -11.63
C MET A 57 4.63 -6.29 -11.27
N TYR A 58 5.55 -6.36 -10.31
CA TYR A 58 6.40 -5.27 -9.85
C TYR A 58 7.85 -5.72 -9.75
N PRO A 59 8.73 -5.32 -10.69
CA PRO A 59 10.16 -5.60 -10.59
C PRO A 59 10.76 -4.82 -9.43
N SER A 60 11.78 -5.41 -8.81
CA SER A 60 12.51 -4.75 -7.73
C SER A 60 13.32 -3.56 -8.25
N PRO A 61 13.68 -2.60 -7.39
CA PRO A 61 14.63 -1.53 -7.75
C PRO A 61 15.97 -2.08 -8.28
N HIS A 62 16.42 -3.23 -7.78
CA HIS A 62 17.63 -3.90 -8.27
C HIS A 62 17.57 -4.29 -9.76
N ASP A 63 16.37 -4.56 -10.28
CA ASP A 63 16.16 -4.94 -11.67
C ASP A 63 16.00 -3.70 -12.58
N THR A 64 15.48 -2.59 -12.03
CA THR A 64 15.04 -1.42 -12.79
C THR A 64 16.08 -0.30 -12.85
N ILE A 65 16.81 -0.04 -11.76
CA ILE A 65 17.83 1.02 -11.69
C ILE A 65 18.92 0.87 -12.76
N PRO A 66 19.50 -0.33 -13.01
CA PRO A 66 20.51 -0.48 -14.05
C PRO A 66 20.03 -0.07 -15.44
N LYS A 67 18.75 -0.27 -15.74
CA LYS A 67 18.13 0.05 -17.04
C LYS A 67 17.76 1.52 -17.17
N SER A 68 17.53 2.16 -16.06
CA SER A 68 17.17 3.57 -16.00
C SER A 68 18.39 4.46 -15.74
N LYS A 69 19.59 3.88 -15.66
CA LYS A 69 20.81 4.59 -15.21
C LYS A 69 21.09 5.89 -15.98
N ALA A 70 20.95 5.87 -17.30
CA ALA A 70 21.20 7.06 -18.12
C ALA A 70 20.21 8.20 -17.77
N LEU A 71 18.93 7.87 -17.66
CA LEU A 71 17.89 8.81 -17.28
C LEU A 71 18.11 9.35 -15.87
N LEU A 72 18.41 8.46 -14.92
CA LEU A 72 18.63 8.82 -13.51
C LEU A 72 19.87 9.68 -13.31
N LYS A 73 20.94 9.46 -14.09
CA LYS A 73 22.13 10.31 -14.06
C LYS A 73 21.88 11.73 -14.57
N GLY A 74 20.89 11.90 -15.45
CA GLY A 74 20.48 13.21 -15.97
C GLY A 74 19.49 13.96 -15.07
N ALA A 75 18.88 13.29 -14.11
CA ALA A 75 17.93 13.90 -13.20
C ALA A 75 18.62 14.79 -12.15
N ASP A 76 17.95 15.86 -11.72
CA ASP A 76 18.37 16.69 -10.60
C ASP A 76 17.80 16.14 -9.28
N PHE A 77 16.57 15.61 -9.32
CA PHE A 77 15.86 15.06 -8.17
C PHE A 77 15.20 13.72 -8.54
N VAL A 78 15.14 12.81 -7.59
CA VAL A 78 14.43 11.52 -7.71
C VAL A 78 13.53 11.31 -6.51
N ILE A 79 12.23 11.12 -6.75
CA ILE A 79 11.29 10.71 -5.72
C ILE A 79 11.20 9.20 -5.73
N ALA A 80 11.44 8.58 -4.58
CA ALA A 80 11.52 7.13 -4.43
C ALA A 80 10.69 6.62 -3.24
N THR A 81 10.16 5.41 -3.37
CA THR A 81 9.36 4.76 -2.33
C THR A 81 10.08 3.55 -1.70
N SER A 82 11.30 3.25 -2.12
CA SER A 82 12.09 2.14 -1.57
C SER A 82 13.35 2.65 -0.86
N HIS A 83 13.57 2.19 0.37
CA HIS A 83 14.75 2.54 1.17
C HIS A 83 16.08 2.06 0.56
N SER A 84 16.07 1.11 -0.37
CA SER A 84 17.28 0.60 -1.04
C SER A 84 17.84 1.54 -2.13
N ILE A 85 17.12 2.59 -2.52
CA ILE A 85 17.51 3.46 -3.64
C ILE A 85 18.86 4.14 -3.43
N PRO A 86 19.18 4.76 -2.28
CA PRO A 86 20.46 5.42 -2.09
C PRO A 86 21.66 4.46 -2.24
N GLU A 87 21.52 3.23 -1.75
CA GLU A 87 22.57 2.22 -1.89
C GLU A 87 22.74 1.76 -3.35
N LEU A 88 21.63 1.56 -4.06
CA LEU A 88 21.68 1.24 -5.49
C LEU A 88 22.27 2.38 -6.31
N PHE A 89 21.99 3.63 -5.98
CA PHE A 89 22.59 4.78 -6.62
C PHE A 89 24.11 4.79 -6.43
N ARG A 90 24.60 4.54 -5.21
CA ARG A 90 26.02 4.37 -4.93
C ARG A 90 26.63 3.22 -5.76
N LYS A 91 25.99 2.03 -5.76
CA LYS A 91 26.44 0.84 -6.53
C LYS A 91 26.55 1.13 -8.02
N PHE A 92 25.61 1.86 -8.59
CA PHE A 92 25.57 2.17 -10.03
C PHE A 92 26.24 3.51 -10.40
N ARG A 93 26.88 4.19 -9.44
CA ARG A 93 27.55 5.48 -9.63
C ARG A 93 26.59 6.53 -10.23
N ILE A 94 25.42 6.68 -9.61
CA ILE A 94 24.43 7.71 -9.87
C ILE A 94 24.56 8.70 -8.73
N THR A 95 25.20 9.84 -8.97
CA THR A 95 25.62 10.77 -7.90
C THR A 95 24.99 12.16 -7.98
N LYS A 96 24.38 12.50 -9.12
CA LYS A 96 23.83 13.84 -9.35
C LYS A 96 22.53 14.09 -8.59
N PRO A 97 21.49 13.17 -8.65
CA PRO A 97 20.19 13.51 -8.13
C PRO A 97 20.16 13.53 -6.60
N LYS A 98 19.50 14.55 -6.03
CA LYS A 98 19.00 14.48 -4.66
C LYS A 98 17.83 13.52 -4.57
N ILE A 99 17.75 12.76 -3.48
CA ILE A 99 16.78 11.67 -3.33
C ILE A 99 15.75 12.05 -2.28
N ILE A 100 14.50 12.14 -2.70
CA ILE A 100 13.34 12.42 -1.84
C ILE A 100 12.64 11.09 -1.56
N PHE A 101 12.41 10.78 -0.30
CA PHE A 101 11.67 9.58 0.09
C PHE A 101 10.18 9.89 0.28
N GLN A 102 9.33 9.03 -0.28
CA GLN A 102 7.90 8.99 -0.02
C GLN A 102 7.53 7.61 0.51
N TYR A 103 6.88 7.54 1.66
CA TYR A 103 6.41 6.26 2.19
C TYR A 103 5.43 5.56 1.23
N HIS A 104 5.53 4.23 1.13
CA HIS A 104 4.61 3.38 0.37
C HIS A 104 3.70 2.52 1.27
N GLY A 105 3.87 2.58 2.57
CA GLY A 105 3.05 1.98 3.61
C GLY A 105 3.24 2.75 4.92
N CYS A 106 2.15 2.99 5.64
CA CYS A 106 2.15 3.63 6.95
C CYS A 106 1.93 2.55 8.02
N GLY A 107 2.77 2.47 9.04
CA GLY A 107 2.61 1.48 10.10
C GLY A 107 3.74 1.46 11.11
N ASP A 108 3.59 0.61 12.13
CA ASP A 108 4.47 0.55 13.31
C ASP A 108 5.76 -0.22 13.10
N ARG A 109 5.81 -1.06 12.08
CA ARG A 109 6.88 -2.05 11.93
C ARG A 109 8.23 -1.41 11.71
N LYS A 110 9.27 -2.02 12.29
CA LYS A 110 10.67 -1.59 12.21
C LYS A 110 11.14 -1.26 10.79
N TYR A 111 10.60 -1.94 9.78
CA TYR A 111 10.90 -1.67 8.37
C TYR A 111 10.61 -0.21 7.94
N GLY A 112 9.61 0.44 8.54
CA GLY A 112 9.29 1.86 8.31
C GLY A 112 10.23 2.83 9.02
N PHE A 113 11.22 2.33 9.79
CA PHE A 113 12.16 3.11 10.60
C PHE A 113 13.59 2.58 10.43
N ASP A 114 13.98 2.32 9.19
CA ASP A 114 15.29 1.78 8.84
C ASP A 114 16.36 2.88 8.80
N THR A 115 17.55 2.58 9.33
CA THR A 115 18.70 3.50 9.32
C THR A 115 19.16 3.90 7.91
N ALA A 116 18.74 3.16 6.87
CA ALA A 116 18.97 3.53 5.48
C ALA A 116 18.33 4.89 5.12
N PHE A 117 17.32 5.34 5.87
CA PHE A 117 16.68 6.64 5.66
C PHE A 117 17.61 7.82 5.88
N ARG A 118 18.68 7.67 6.66
CA ARG A 118 19.76 8.69 6.82
C ARG A 118 20.39 9.13 5.49
N LYS A 119 20.26 8.29 4.46
CA LYS A 119 20.88 8.52 3.13
C LYS A 119 19.99 9.30 2.17
N PHE A 120 18.77 9.65 2.59
CA PHE A 120 17.89 10.50 1.80
C PHE A 120 18.13 11.97 2.11
N ASP A 121 17.98 12.81 1.10
CA ASP A 121 18.14 14.26 1.23
C ASP A 121 16.89 14.91 1.84
N PHE A 122 15.70 14.32 1.60
CA PHE A 122 14.43 14.81 2.10
C PHE A 122 13.41 13.67 2.23
N MET A 123 12.50 13.77 3.21
CA MET A 123 11.47 12.75 3.45
C MET A 123 10.08 13.38 3.62
N LEU A 124 9.11 12.82 2.92
CA LEU A 124 7.69 13.14 3.05
C LEU A 124 7.04 12.16 4.01
N LEU A 125 6.56 12.66 5.14
CA LEU A 125 6.06 11.84 6.25
C LEU A 125 4.52 11.81 6.26
N PRO A 126 3.91 10.67 6.65
CA PRO A 126 2.46 10.58 6.72
C PRO A 126 1.86 11.31 7.94
N GLY A 127 2.56 11.36 9.08
CA GLY A 127 2.06 11.98 10.31
C GLY A 127 3.11 12.12 11.39
N GLU A 128 2.70 12.73 12.50
CA GLU A 128 3.56 13.08 13.63
C GLU A 128 4.23 11.87 14.29
N TYR A 129 3.54 10.73 14.37
CA TYR A 129 4.11 9.49 14.90
C TYR A 129 5.41 9.10 14.17
N HIS A 130 5.43 9.19 12.84
CA HIS A 130 6.62 8.84 12.04
C HIS A 130 7.75 9.83 12.29
N LEU A 131 7.45 11.13 12.37
CA LEU A 131 8.45 12.15 12.66
C LEU A 131 9.08 11.91 14.03
N ARG A 132 8.25 11.82 15.07
CA ARG A 132 8.71 11.62 16.45
C ARG A 132 9.62 10.40 16.56
N ARG A 133 9.20 9.26 16.06
CA ARG A 133 9.97 8.02 16.12
C ARG A 133 11.29 8.09 15.35
N LEU A 134 11.30 8.69 14.17
CA LEU A 134 12.54 8.87 13.38
C LEU A 134 13.54 9.78 14.09
N LEU A 135 13.06 10.80 14.81
CA LEU A 135 13.91 11.70 15.61
C LEU A 135 14.43 10.99 16.86
N GLU A 136 13.58 10.31 17.63
CA GLU A 136 13.94 9.54 18.84
C GLU A 136 14.98 8.45 18.54
N GLU A 137 14.85 7.77 17.40
CA GLU A 137 15.80 6.75 16.94
C GLU A 137 17.03 7.37 16.22
N ASN A 138 17.16 8.71 16.18
CA ASN A 138 18.24 9.45 15.51
C ASN A 138 18.45 9.04 14.05
N ILE A 139 17.36 8.74 13.33
CA ILE A 139 17.41 8.31 11.93
C ILE A 139 17.46 9.52 10.98
N ILE A 140 16.77 10.61 11.31
CA ILE A 140 16.66 11.78 10.45
C ILE A 140 16.76 13.07 11.27
N GLU A 141 17.11 14.17 10.61
CA GLU A 141 17.05 15.54 11.15
C GLU A 141 15.70 16.16 10.76
N ARG A 142 15.13 17.01 11.64
CA ARG A 142 13.80 17.61 11.42
C ARG A 142 13.74 18.40 10.11
N GLU A 143 14.81 19.11 9.77
CA GLU A 143 14.94 19.99 8.60
C GLU A 143 14.87 19.22 7.28
N LYS A 144 15.13 17.91 7.31
CA LYS A 144 15.04 17.01 6.15
C LYS A 144 13.68 16.34 6.00
N THR A 145 12.67 16.82 6.72
CA THR A 145 11.34 16.20 6.71
C THR A 145 10.22 17.20 6.52
N GLU A 146 9.10 16.73 5.96
CA GLU A 146 7.83 17.46 5.96
C GLU A 146 6.67 16.49 6.15
N ILE A 147 5.73 16.83 7.03
CA ILE A 147 4.50 16.07 7.23
C ILE A 147 3.50 16.51 6.15
N VAL A 148 3.14 15.58 5.29
CA VAL A 148 2.29 15.84 4.13
C VAL A 148 1.00 15.02 4.13
N GLY A 149 0.82 14.12 5.10
CA GLY A 149 -0.28 13.16 5.12
C GLY A 149 -0.04 12.01 4.15
N TRP A 150 -1.13 11.46 3.62
CA TRP A 150 -1.08 10.26 2.78
C TRP A 150 -1.69 10.50 1.40
N PRO A 151 -0.89 10.85 0.37
CA PRO A 151 -1.38 11.24 -0.97
C PRO A 151 -2.31 10.23 -1.63
N ARG A 152 -2.19 8.95 -1.27
CA ARG A 152 -3.04 7.89 -1.81
C ARG A 152 -4.51 8.00 -1.38
N LEU A 153 -4.79 8.67 -0.25
CA LEU A 153 -6.15 8.94 0.21
C LEU A 153 -6.90 9.95 -0.67
N ASP A 154 -6.19 10.72 -1.49
CA ASP A 154 -6.81 11.69 -2.40
C ASP A 154 -7.43 11.00 -3.63
N TYR A 155 -7.01 9.77 -3.94
CA TYR A 155 -7.62 8.99 -5.01
C TYR A 155 -8.99 8.46 -4.57
N ARG A 156 -10.02 8.77 -5.35
CA ARG A 156 -11.41 8.37 -5.07
C ARG A 156 -11.97 7.56 -6.22
N VAL A 157 -12.74 6.53 -5.89
CA VAL A 157 -13.50 5.72 -6.84
C VAL A 157 -14.98 6.02 -6.74
N ASN A 158 -15.74 5.75 -7.81
CA ASN A 158 -17.20 5.74 -7.71
C ASN A 158 -17.63 4.47 -6.95
N ILE A 159 -17.94 4.67 -5.66
CA ILE A 159 -18.26 3.58 -4.73
C ILE A 159 -19.49 2.79 -5.20
N GLN A 160 -20.54 3.48 -5.64
CA GLN A 160 -21.80 2.84 -6.03
C GLN A 160 -21.62 1.99 -7.28
N ASP A 161 -20.96 2.52 -8.29
CA ASP A 161 -20.71 1.79 -9.53
C ASP A 161 -19.83 0.57 -9.30
N LEU A 162 -18.80 0.72 -8.46
CA LEU A 162 -17.91 -0.39 -8.17
C LEU A 162 -18.60 -1.50 -7.35
N LYS A 163 -19.42 -1.14 -6.36
CA LYS A 163 -20.24 -2.12 -5.60
C LYS A 163 -21.16 -2.90 -6.55
N LYS A 164 -21.89 -2.22 -7.44
CA LYS A 164 -22.79 -2.84 -8.43
C LYS A 164 -22.06 -3.73 -9.44
N GLN A 165 -20.83 -3.36 -9.83
CA GLN A 165 -20.02 -4.19 -10.73
C GLN A 165 -19.58 -5.51 -10.10
N LEU A 166 -19.37 -5.53 -8.79
CA LEU A 166 -18.84 -6.69 -8.09
C LEU A 166 -19.93 -7.61 -7.52
N PHE A 167 -21.05 -7.02 -7.07
CA PHE A 167 -22.08 -7.77 -6.37
C PHE A 167 -23.48 -7.36 -6.86
N PRO A 168 -24.36 -8.34 -7.16
CA PRO A 168 -25.74 -8.09 -7.59
C PRO A 168 -26.65 -7.69 -6.41
N ASN A 169 -26.17 -7.80 -5.17
CA ASN A 169 -26.91 -7.57 -3.93
C ASN A 169 -26.28 -6.41 -3.13
N SER A 170 -26.94 -6.00 -2.04
CA SER A 170 -26.49 -4.92 -1.14
C SER A 170 -25.96 -5.42 0.21
N ASN A 171 -25.61 -6.68 0.33
CA ASN A 171 -25.06 -7.25 1.57
C ASN A 171 -23.75 -6.55 1.97
N PRO A 172 -23.44 -6.47 3.26
CA PRO A 172 -22.17 -5.91 3.72
C PRO A 172 -20.97 -6.63 3.09
N ILE A 173 -19.97 -5.84 2.69
CA ILE A 173 -18.76 -6.33 2.00
C ILE A 173 -17.63 -6.47 3.00
N VAL A 174 -17.08 -7.68 3.11
CA VAL A 174 -15.85 -7.99 3.84
C VAL A 174 -14.68 -8.03 2.87
N LEU A 175 -13.64 -7.25 3.14
CA LEU A 175 -12.37 -7.32 2.41
C LEU A 175 -11.41 -8.22 3.16
N TYR A 176 -11.12 -9.39 2.61
CA TYR A 176 -10.06 -10.26 3.11
C TYR A 176 -8.79 -10.06 2.29
N SER A 177 -7.76 -9.51 2.95
CA SER A 177 -6.48 -9.17 2.31
C SER A 177 -5.29 -9.72 3.11
N PRO A 178 -4.98 -11.03 2.98
CA PRO A 178 -3.87 -11.65 3.69
C PRO A 178 -2.50 -11.15 3.22
N HIS A 179 -1.54 -11.12 4.16
CA HIS A 179 -0.17 -10.68 3.95
C HIS A 179 0.62 -11.65 3.07
N TRP A 180 1.66 -11.15 2.38
CA TRP A 180 2.47 -11.95 1.45
C TRP A 180 3.61 -12.76 2.08
N LYS A 181 4.06 -12.42 3.29
CA LYS A 181 5.05 -13.21 4.02
C LYS A 181 4.34 -14.33 4.73
N GLU A 182 4.80 -15.58 4.53
CA GLU A 182 4.15 -16.77 5.05
C GLU A 182 3.99 -16.72 6.57
N GLU A 183 5.03 -16.30 7.28
CA GLU A 183 5.05 -16.20 8.74
C GLU A 183 4.11 -15.13 9.34
N LEU A 184 3.57 -14.25 8.50
CA LEU A 184 2.66 -13.18 8.89
C LEU A 184 1.25 -13.35 8.29
N SER A 185 1.04 -14.43 7.52
CA SER A 185 -0.14 -14.58 6.67
C SER A 185 -1.07 -15.69 7.13
N SER A 186 -2.33 -15.38 7.26
CA SER A 186 -3.39 -16.40 7.46
C SER A 186 -3.67 -17.24 6.21
N PHE A 187 -3.23 -16.77 5.02
CA PHE A 187 -3.60 -17.33 3.73
C PHE A 187 -3.44 -18.85 3.65
N LYS A 188 -2.25 -19.37 4.01
CA LYS A 188 -1.93 -20.80 3.86
C LYS A 188 -2.68 -21.67 4.86
N LYS A 189 -2.97 -21.15 6.06
CA LYS A 189 -3.63 -21.90 7.13
C LYS A 189 -5.15 -21.82 7.07
N TRP A 190 -5.69 -20.62 6.81
CA TRP A 190 -7.12 -20.34 6.91
C TRP A 190 -7.75 -19.76 5.63
N GLY A 191 -6.93 -19.47 4.60
CA GLY A 191 -7.42 -18.77 3.41
C GLY A 191 -8.55 -19.50 2.70
N GLU A 192 -8.41 -20.81 2.49
CA GLU A 192 -9.44 -21.62 1.84
C GLU A 192 -10.68 -21.75 2.71
N ASP A 193 -10.51 -21.97 4.02
CA ASP A 193 -11.64 -22.12 4.95
C ASP A 193 -12.41 -20.78 5.09
N ILE A 194 -11.72 -19.64 5.06
CA ILE A 194 -12.36 -18.32 5.03
C ILE A 194 -13.20 -18.18 3.76
N VAL A 195 -12.63 -18.47 2.59
CA VAL A 195 -13.37 -18.37 1.33
C VAL A 195 -14.57 -19.30 1.32
N LYS A 196 -14.43 -20.56 1.78
CA LYS A 196 -15.54 -21.53 1.94
C LYS A 196 -16.61 -21.03 2.90
N TYR A 197 -16.20 -20.39 4.00
CA TYR A 197 -17.15 -19.80 4.94
C TYR A 197 -18.07 -18.80 4.22
N PHE A 198 -17.52 -17.83 3.51
CA PHE A 198 -18.33 -16.84 2.79
C PHE A 198 -19.11 -17.44 1.63
N PHE A 199 -18.55 -18.40 0.91
CA PHE A 199 -19.25 -19.11 -0.17
C PHE A 199 -20.55 -19.76 0.34
N ASN A 200 -20.54 -20.30 1.58
CA ASN A 200 -21.68 -20.93 2.21
C ASN A 200 -22.60 -19.96 2.99
N HIS A 201 -22.21 -18.69 3.18
CA HIS A 201 -22.94 -17.70 3.96
C HIS A 201 -23.27 -16.47 3.11
N MET A 202 -24.36 -16.53 2.36
CA MET A 202 -24.74 -15.54 1.35
C MET A 202 -25.25 -14.20 1.91
N ASN A 203 -25.33 -14.02 3.22
CA ASN A 203 -25.72 -12.77 3.87
C ASN A 203 -24.57 -11.73 3.97
N LEU A 204 -23.36 -12.12 3.59
CA LEU A 204 -22.17 -11.28 3.50
C LEU A 204 -21.52 -11.44 2.13
N ASN A 205 -20.98 -10.36 1.60
CA ASN A 205 -20.14 -10.38 0.41
C ASN A 205 -18.66 -10.45 0.79
N LEU A 206 -17.87 -11.22 0.08
CA LEU A 206 -16.42 -11.29 0.23
C LEU A 206 -15.71 -10.72 -0.99
N ILE A 207 -14.82 -9.75 -0.75
CA ILE A 207 -13.73 -9.45 -1.69
C ILE A 207 -12.49 -10.17 -1.14
N PHE A 208 -12.06 -11.22 -1.81
CA PHE A 208 -10.81 -11.91 -1.50
C PHE A 208 -9.70 -11.35 -2.40
N ALA A 209 -8.94 -10.42 -1.86
CA ALA A 209 -7.86 -9.72 -2.55
C ALA A 209 -6.53 -9.88 -1.79
N PRO A 210 -5.88 -11.05 -1.87
CA PRO A 210 -4.61 -11.28 -1.21
C PRO A 210 -3.52 -10.39 -1.81
N HIS A 211 -2.48 -10.13 -1.01
CA HIS A 211 -1.35 -9.34 -1.50
C HIS A 211 -0.79 -9.93 -2.80
N ILE A 212 -0.55 -9.07 -3.79
CA ILE A 212 -0.18 -9.47 -5.16
C ILE A 212 1.02 -10.43 -5.27
N GLN A 213 1.89 -10.46 -4.27
CA GLN A 213 3.01 -11.39 -4.24
C GLN A 213 2.60 -12.84 -3.90
N ILE A 214 1.41 -13.06 -3.35
CA ILE A 214 0.93 -14.41 -3.02
C ILE A 214 0.78 -15.29 -4.26
N LYS A 215 0.42 -14.72 -5.41
CA LYS A 215 0.34 -15.49 -6.65
C LYS A 215 1.66 -16.15 -7.06
N HIS A 216 2.80 -15.69 -6.51
CA HIS A 216 4.10 -16.32 -6.73
C HIS A 216 4.38 -17.51 -5.80
N TRP A 217 3.53 -17.73 -4.79
CA TRP A 217 3.68 -18.82 -3.83
C TRP A 217 3.54 -20.21 -4.45
N LYS A 218 2.78 -20.35 -5.54
CA LYS A 218 2.73 -21.62 -6.31
C LYS A 218 4.13 -22.12 -6.66
N ASN A 219 5.00 -21.22 -7.09
CA ASN A 219 6.37 -21.58 -7.48
C ASN A 219 7.34 -21.64 -6.29
N LYS A 220 7.12 -20.83 -5.25
CA LYS A 220 8.01 -20.75 -4.08
C LYS A 220 7.76 -21.84 -3.06
N TYR A 221 6.48 -22.20 -2.84
CA TYR A 221 6.05 -23.09 -1.77
C TYR A 221 5.26 -24.30 -2.29
N ASN A 222 5.17 -24.47 -3.62
CA ASN A 222 4.33 -25.50 -4.27
C ASN A 222 2.88 -25.50 -3.76
N TYR A 223 2.32 -24.30 -3.52
CA TYR A 223 0.98 -24.11 -2.98
C TYR A 223 -0.03 -23.86 -4.09
N ASN A 224 -1.13 -24.61 -4.09
CA ASN A 224 -2.23 -24.32 -5.01
C ASN A 224 -2.94 -23.03 -4.58
N ILE A 225 -3.10 -22.09 -5.50
CA ILE A 225 -3.74 -20.77 -5.29
C ILE A 225 -4.94 -20.59 -6.20
N ASP A 226 -5.47 -21.67 -6.76
CA ASP A 226 -6.65 -21.58 -7.61
C ASP A 226 -7.92 -21.63 -6.76
N PHE A 227 -8.56 -20.47 -6.66
CA PHE A 227 -9.82 -20.27 -5.94
C PHE A 227 -10.98 -19.97 -6.91
N SER A 228 -10.78 -20.14 -8.23
CA SER A 228 -11.76 -19.76 -9.27
C SER A 228 -13.13 -20.41 -9.08
N ALA A 229 -13.16 -21.64 -8.53
CA ALA A 229 -14.40 -22.38 -8.25
C ALA A 229 -15.30 -21.70 -7.18
N TYR A 230 -14.76 -20.81 -6.36
CA TYR A 230 -15.51 -20.10 -5.33
C TYR A 230 -16.04 -18.72 -5.79
N ASN A 231 -15.69 -18.26 -6.99
CA ASN A 231 -16.19 -16.98 -7.51
C ASN A 231 -17.67 -17.08 -7.85
N CYS A 232 -18.52 -16.30 -7.20
CA CYS A 232 -19.96 -16.33 -7.32
C CYS A 232 -20.59 -14.97 -6.92
N ASP A 233 -21.91 -14.90 -6.83
CA ASP A 233 -22.64 -13.65 -6.58
C ASP A 233 -22.29 -12.93 -5.26
N ASN A 234 -21.76 -13.64 -4.27
CA ASN A 234 -21.33 -13.06 -3.00
C ASN A 234 -19.82 -13.22 -2.71
N VAL A 235 -19.04 -13.84 -3.61
CA VAL A 235 -17.59 -13.98 -3.45
C VAL A 235 -16.87 -13.52 -4.71
N HIS A 236 -16.12 -12.44 -4.60
CA HIS A 236 -15.26 -11.89 -5.64
C HIS A 236 -13.80 -12.17 -5.34
N ILE A 237 -13.11 -12.85 -6.24
CA ILE A 237 -11.72 -13.28 -6.08
C ILE A 237 -10.82 -12.49 -7.02
N ASP A 238 -9.83 -11.79 -6.45
CA ASP A 238 -8.89 -10.94 -7.21
C ASP A 238 -7.46 -11.07 -6.72
N PHE A 239 -6.61 -11.71 -7.51
CA PHE A 239 -5.19 -11.89 -7.19
C PHE A 239 -4.25 -10.85 -7.80
N ASP A 240 -4.72 -10.04 -8.76
CA ASP A 240 -3.78 -9.21 -9.53
C ASP A 240 -4.37 -8.01 -10.29
N SER A 241 -5.61 -7.64 -10.06
CA SER A 241 -6.15 -6.44 -10.70
C SER A 241 -5.58 -5.15 -10.09
N LEU A 242 -5.77 -4.03 -10.78
CA LEU A 242 -5.38 -2.72 -10.26
C LEU A 242 -6.15 -2.36 -9.00
N LYS A 243 -7.40 -2.82 -8.87
CA LYS A 243 -8.29 -2.56 -7.72
C LYS A 243 -7.74 -3.14 -6.41
N SER A 244 -6.94 -4.22 -6.48
CA SER A 244 -6.27 -4.80 -5.30
C SER A 244 -5.10 -3.94 -4.78
N VAL A 245 -4.62 -2.97 -5.56
CA VAL A 245 -3.45 -2.14 -5.21
C VAL A 245 -3.71 -0.64 -5.18
N ASP A 246 -4.84 -0.15 -5.72
CA ASP A 246 -5.14 1.28 -5.82
C ASP A 246 -6.07 1.80 -4.72
N SER A 247 -6.30 1.03 -3.66
CA SER A 247 -7.23 1.30 -2.55
C SER A 247 -8.72 1.27 -2.92
N SER A 248 -9.09 0.84 -4.14
CA SER A 248 -10.51 0.74 -4.55
C SER A 248 -11.31 -0.15 -3.60
N TYR A 249 -10.80 -1.33 -3.26
CA TYR A 249 -11.48 -2.25 -2.35
C TYR A 249 -11.58 -1.72 -0.91
N LEU A 250 -10.57 -0.96 -0.46
CA LEU A 250 -10.64 -0.30 0.84
C LEU A 250 -11.78 0.73 0.92
N GLN A 251 -12.12 1.38 -0.20
CA GLN A 251 -13.16 2.41 -0.21
C GLN A 251 -14.57 1.83 -0.19
N ILE A 252 -14.79 0.64 -0.78
CA ILE A 252 -16.13 0.06 -0.92
C ILE A 252 -16.49 -0.97 0.15
N ALA A 253 -15.52 -1.57 0.84
CA ALA A 253 -15.77 -2.59 1.85
C ALA A 253 -16.35 -1.98 3.15
N ASP A 254 -17.08 -2.78 3.89
CA ASP A 254 -17.73 -2.41 5.15
C ASP A 254 -16.98 -2.98 6.38
N LEU A 255 -16.19 -4.06 6.20
CA LEU A 255 -15.33 -4.66 7.21
C LEU A 255 -13.98 -5.07 6.60
N TYR A 256 -12.89 -4.81 7.32
CA TYR A 256 -11.55 -5.30 6.99
C TYR A 256 -11.25 -6.59 7.76
N LEU A 257 -10.89 -7.65 7.03
CA LEU A 257 -10.42 -8.91 7.57
C LEU A 257 -8.99 -9.14 7.09
N GLY A 258 -8.04 -9.30 8.00
CA GLY A 258 -6.65 -9.45 7.58
C GLY A 258 -5.68 -9.77 8.69
N ASP A 259 -4.42 -9.79 8.29
CA ASP A 259 -3.27 -10.15 9.13
C ASP A 259 -2.49 -8.92 9.58
N VAL A 260 -1.16 -8.98 9.41
CA VAL A 260 -0.20 -7.93 9.76
C VAL A 260 0.06 -7.06 8.53
N SER A 261 -0.75 -6.02 8.30
CA SER A 261 -0.62 -5.16 7.12
C SER A 261 -0.78 -3.68 7.46
N SER A 262 0.10 -2.84 6.93
CA SER A 262 -0.04 -1.37 7.01
C SER A 262 -1.27 -0.84 6.28
N MET A 263 -1.92 -1.64 5.45
CA MET A 263 -3.15 -1.28 4.73
C MET A 263 -4.29 -0.92 5.69
N VAL A 264 -4.29 -1.47 6.92
CA VAL A 264 -5.29 -1.15 7.94
C VAL A 264 -5.25 0.33 8.36
N TYR A 265 -4.08 0.99 8.30
CA TYR A 265 -4.01 2.43 8.58
C TYR A 265 -4.70 3.25 7.46
N GLU A 266 -4.56 2.84 6.20
CA GLU A 266 -5.34 3.45 5.10
C GLU A 266 -6.84 3.20 5.27
N TRP A 267 -7.21 1.99 5.67
CA TRP A 267 -8.59 1.61 5.96
C TRP A 267 -9.23 2.53 7.00
N VAL A 268 -8.56 2.74 8.12
CA VAL A 268 -9.04 3.58 9.22
C VAL A 268 -9.03 5.07 8.83
N ALA A 269 -8.03 5.51 8.06
CA ALA A 269 -7.90 6.89 7.59
C ALA A 269 -9.00 7.30 6.61
N ILE A 270 -9.47 6.38 5.76
CA ILE A 270 -10.63 6.63 4.89
C ILE A 270 -11.88 6.90 5.74
N LYS A 271 -12.13 6.04 6.72
CA LYS A 271 -13.21 6.14 7.70
C LYS A 271 -13.02 5.06 8.77
N PRO A 272 -13.09 5.37 10.06
CA PRO A 272 -13.17 4.36 11.12
C PRO A 272 -14.31 3.38 10.89
N ARG A 273 -14.01 2.08 10.84
CA ARG A 273 -14.95 1.01 10.47
C ARG A 273 -14.51 -0.33 11.09
N PRO A 274 -15.40 -1.34 11.13
CA PRO A 274 -15.07 -2.65 11.65
C PRO A 274 -13.79 -3.26 11.06
N CYS A 275 -12.94 -3.79 11.94
CA CYS A 275 -11.77 -4.61 11.60
C CYS A 275 -11.86 -5.93 12.34
N VAL A 276 -11.33 -7.00 11.74
CA VAL A 276 -11.08 -8.29 12.39
C VAL A 276 -9.69 -8.76 11.99
N PHE A 277 -8.89 -9.17 12.95
CA PHE A 277 -7.51 -9.62 12.73
C PHE A 277 -7.38 -11.12 12.93
N LEU A 278 -6.49 -11.77 12.18
CA LEU A 278 -6.33 -13.21 12.12
C LEU A 278 -4.98 -13.63 12.71
N ASN A 279 -4.99 -14.16 13.93
CA ASN A 279 -3.79 -14.70 14.59
C ASN A 279 -3.53 -16.16 14.20
N ALA A 280 -3.39 -16.43 12.91
CA ALA A 280 -3.20 -17.79 12.40
C ALA A 280 -1.89 -18.46 12.90
N HIS A 281 -0.94 -17.69 13.43
CA HIS A 281 0.34 -18.20 13.90
C HIS A 281 0.48 -18.19 15.44
N SER A 282 -0.60 -17.88 16.17
CA SER A 282 -0.62 -17.84 17.64
C SER A 282 0.49 -16.97 18.24
N VAL A 283 0.73 -15.81 17.61
CA VAL A 283 1.76 -14.87 18.06
C VAL A 283 1.32 -14.16 19.33
N GLN A 284 2.28 -13.86 20.20
CA GLN A 284 2.05 -13.02 21.37
C GLN A 284 2.04 -11.55 20.93
N TRP A 285 0.86 -11.06 20.56
CA TRP A 285 0.70 -9.74 19.94
C TRP A 285 0.48 -8.60 20.93
N ARG A 286 -0.05 -8.90 22.14
CA ARG A 286 -0.29 -7.90 23.15
C ARG A 286 1.02 -7.28 23.62
N ASN A 287 1.06 -5.95 23.75
CA ASN A 287 2.27 -5.18 24.09
C ASN A 287 3.41 -5.28 23.07
N ASN A 288 3.14 -5.76 21.87
CA ASN A 288 4.09 -5.81 20.77
C ASN A 288 3.81 -4.68 19.77
N VAL A 289 4.76 -3.76 19.60
CA VAL A 289 4.61 -2.59 18.72
C VAL A 289 4.29 -2.97 17.28
N ASP A 290 4.81 -4.09 16.79
CA ASP A 290 4.58 -4.54 15.40
C ASP A 290 3.12 -4.99 15.15
N TYR A 291 2.33 -5.20 16.22
CA TYR A 291 0.93 -5.64 16.17
C TYR A 291 -0.02 -4.62 16.79
N ARG A 292 0.43 -3.42 17.14
CA ARG A 292 -0.36 -2.41 17.86
C ARG A 292 -1.68 -2.05 17.15
N PHE A 293 -1.74 -2.16 15.82
CA PHE A 293 -2.98 -1.93 15.08
C PHE A 293 -4.03 -3.03 15.25
N TRP A 294 -3.71 -4.18 15.87
CA TRP A 294 -4.71 -5.18 16.23
C TRP A 294 -5.65 -4.70 17.35
N ASP A 295 -5.32 -3.62 18.02
CA ASP A 295 -6.25 -2.91 18.93
C ASP A 295 -7.41 -2.23 18.16
N PHE A 296 -7.38 -2.18 16.84
CA PHE A 296 -8.45 -1.60 16.03
C PHE A 296 -9.68 -2.51 15.86
N GLY A 297 -9.62 -3.75 16.32
CA GLY A 297 -10.72 -4.70 16.23
C GLY A 297 -10.45 -6.00 16.96
N PRO A 298 -11.42 -6.91 17.04
CA PRO A 298 -11.22 -8.21 17.66
C PRO A 298 -10.21 -9.05 16.88
N VAL A 299 -9.48 -9.90 17.62
CA VAL A 299 -8.52 -10.85 17.08
C VAL A 299 -9.12 -12.25 17.15
N VAL A 300 -9.07 -12.98 16.03
CA VAL A 300 -9.42 -14.39 15.92
C VAL A 300 -8.19 -15.20 16.26
N GLU A 301 -8.21 -15.86 17.40
CA GLU A 301 -7.11 -16.72 17.87
C GLU A 301 -7.26 -18.16 17.34
N ASN A 302 -8.50 -18.61 17.13
CA ASN A 302 -8.82 -19.90 16.57
C ASN A 302 -9.87 -19.76 15.49
N PHE A 303 -9.74 -20.50 14.39
CA PHE A 303 -10.61 -20.35 13.22
C PHE A 303 -12.12 -20.46 13.53
N PRO A 304 -12.61 -21.35 14.42
CA PRO A 304 -14.04 -21.44 14.78
C PRO A 304 -14.63 -20.14 15.34
N GLU A 305 -13.81 -19.23 15.90
CA GLU A 305 -14.26 -17.93 16.43
C GLU A 305 -14.59 -16.92 15.32
N LEU A 306 -14.22 -17.18 14.07
CA LEU A 306 -14.35 -16.23 12.96
C LEU A 306 -15.76 -15.66 12.83
N ALA A 307 -16.78 -16.54 12.81
CA ALA A 307 -18.17 -16.12 12.64
C ALA A 307 -18.65 -15.20 13.78
N GLU A 308 -18.31 -15.54 15.03
CA GLU A 308 -18.63 -14.73 16.20
C GLU A 308 -17.96 -13.34 16.11
N LYS A 309 -16.64 -13.30 15.82
CA LYS A 309 -15.88 -12.05 15.77
C LYS A 309 -16.33 -11.14 14.61
N LEU A 310 -16.67 -11.71 13.45
CA LEU A 310 -17.27 -10.95 12.35
C LEU A 310 -18.59 -10.29 12.78
N ASN A 311 -19.51 -11.09 13.36
CA ASN A 311 -20.81 -10.59 13.79
C ASN A 311 -20.69 -9.54 14.91
N ALA A 312 -19.80 -9.76 15.87
CA ALA A 312 -19.53 -8.81 16.95
C ALA A 312 -18.99 -7.48 16.40
N SER A 313 -18.08 -7.51 15.42
CA SER A 313 -17.46 -6.32 14.85
C SER A 313 -18.43 -5.39 14.13
N PHE A 314 -19.51 -5.90 13.54
CA PHE A 314 -20.56 -5.07 12.94
C PHE A 314 -21.41 -4.36 14.00
N LYS A 315 -21.52 -4.92 15.20
CA LYS A 315 -22.35 -4.39 16.30
C LYS A 315 -21.57 -3.49 17.25
N ASP A 316 -20.35 -3.89 17.58
CA ASP A 316 -19.49 -3.16 18.53
C ASP A 316 -18.72 -2.04 17.81
N LYS A 317 -18.97 -0.80 18.26
CA LYS A 317 -18.32 0.40 17.75
C LYS A 317 -17.21 0.95 18.66
N THR A 318 -16.91 0.26 19.76
CA THR A 318 -15.92 0.74 20.75
C THR A 318 -14.52 0.87 20.14
N PHE A 319 -14.13 -0.05 19.28
CA PHE A 319 -12.85 0.00 18.57
C PHE A 319 -12.68 1.24 17.67
N MET A 320 -13.78 1.86 17.23
CA MET A 320 -13.71 3.07 16.39
C MET A 320 -13.16 4.28 17.15
N TYR A 321 -13.27 4.33 18.48
CA TYR A 321 -12.65 5.38 19.29
C TYR A 321 -11.14 5.26 19.26
N VAL A 322 -10.62 4.05 19.49
CA VAL A 322 -9.17 3.76 19.38
C VAL A 322 -8.64 4.06 18.00
N GLN A 323 -9.41 3.70 16.96
CA GLN A 323 -9.06 4.00 15.56
C GLN A 323 -8.96 5.52 15.33
N LYS A 324 -9.98 6.31 15.77
CA LYS A 324 -10.02 7.77 15.59
C LYS A 324 -8.85 8.46 16.31
N GLU A 325 -8.61 8.08 17.55
CA GLU A 325 -7.53 8.66 18.35
C GLU A 325 -6.18 8.39 17.70
N ARG A 326 -5.91 7.13 17.38
CA ARG A 326 -4.60 6.72 16.86
C ARG A 326 -4.31 7.22 15.44
N ILE A 327 -5.33 7.25 14.56
CA ILE A 327 -5.08 7.64 13.16
C ILE A 327 -4.60 9.08 13.02
N THR A 328 -5.00 9.98 13.91
CA THR A 328 -4.57 11.39 13.87
C THR A 328 -3.07 11.57 14.10
N GLU A 329 -2.43 10.66 14.83
CA GLU A 329 -0.96 10.67 15.00
C GLU A 329 -0.25 10.06 13.76
N TYR A 330 -0.86 9.02 13.16
CA TYR A 330 -0.23 8.26 12.08
C TYR A 330 -0.36 8.91 10.73
N MET A 331 -1.47 9.59 10.48
CA MET A 331 -1.73 10.30 9.23
C MET A 331 -2.29 11.68 9.52
N ASP A 332 -1.63 12.68 9.01
CA ASP A 332 -2.08 14.07 9.06
C ASP A 332 -3.15 14.29 7.99
N ILE A 333 -4.42 14.14 8.41
CA ILE A 333 -5.61 14.26 7.56
C ILE A 333 -6.19 15.67 7.74
N THR A 334 -6.17 16.45 6.67
CA THR A 334 -6.69 17.82 6.63
C THR A 334 -7.60 18.03 5.43
N ASP A 335 -8.27 19.17 5.35
CA ASP A 335 -9.08 19.55 4.18
C ASP A 335 -8.21 19.82 2.93
N VAL A 336 -6.92 20.09 3.12
CA VAL A 336 -5.97 20.27 2.02
C VAL A 336 -5.46 18.91 1.56
N PRO A 337 -5.63 18.54 0.28
CA PRO A 337 -5.20 17.24 -0.23
C PRO A 337 -3.73 16.94 0.07
N SER A 338 -3.45 15.72 0.51
CA SER A 338 -2.08 15.28 0.85
C SER A 338 -1.15 15.31 -0.38
N SER A 339 -1.66 15.02 -1.56
CA SER A 339 -0.91 15.10 -2.83
C SER A 339 -0.48 16.54 -3.14
N TYR A 340 -1.33 17.52 -2.86
CA TYR A 340 -0.99 18.94 -3.02
C TYR A 340 0.07 19.38 -2.00
N ARG A 341 -0.09 19.00 -0.73
CA ARG A 341 0.90 19.29 0.33
C ARG A 341 2.26 18.67 0.01
N ALA A 342 2.26 17.42 -0.46
CA ALA A 342 3.48 16.74 -0.90
C ALA A 342 4.15 17.46 -2.08
N ALA A 343 3.37 17.90 -3.06
CA ALA A 343 3.90 18.67 -4.20
C ALA A 343 4.50 20.01 -3.76
N LEU A 344 3.85 20.71 -2.83
CA LEU A 344 4.35 21.97 -2.28
C LEU A 344 5.66 21.76 -1.49
N ALA A 345 5.71 20.71 -0.64
CA ALA A 345 6.93 20.38 0.12
C ALA A 345 8.11 20.04 -0.79
N ILE A 346 7.87 19.27 -1.85
CA ILE A 346 8.88 18.95 -2.87
C ILE A 346 9.36 20.23 -3.57
N ASN A 347 8.44 21.09 -4.00
CA ASN A 347 8.77 22.36 -4.65
C ASN A 347 9.64 23.26 -3.76
N ASN A 348 9.28 23.38 -2.49
CA ASN A 348 10.04 24.17 -1.51
C ASN A 348 11.43 23.58 -1.29
N PHE A 349 11.56 22.26 -1.20
CA PHE A 349 12.85 21.60 -1.08
C PHE A 349 13.73 21.82 -2.32
N ILE A 350 13.17 21.70 -3.53
CA ILE A 350 13.89 21.95 -4.78
C ILE A 350 14.42 23.39 -4.82
N ASN A 351 13.58 24.38 -4.48
CA ASN A 351 13.97 25.79 -4.52
C ASN A 351 15.05 26.16 -3.51
N LYS A 352 15.02 25.55 -2.31
CA LYS A 352 16.09 25.70 -1.31
C LYS A 352 17.40 24.99 -1.70
N SER A 353 17.34 24.11 -2.69
CA SER A 353 18.46 23.26 -3.12
C SER A 353 19.18 23.79 -4.36
N LYS A 354 18.60 24.78 -5.03
CA LYS A 354 19.22 25.55 -6.13
C LYS A 354 20.16 26.61 -5.55
#